data_fc20cc874267f4d6e162bf349ad8b5b9
#
_entry.id   fc20cc874267f4d6e162bf349ad8b5b9
#
_cell.length_a   1.000
_cell.length_b   1.000
_cell.length_c   1.000
_cell.angle_alpha   90.00
_cell.angle_beta   90.00
_cell.angle_gamma   90.00
#
_symmetry.space_group_name_H-M   'P 1'
#
loop_
_entity.id
_entity.type
_entity.pdbx_description
1 polymer ?
#
loop_
_entity_poly.entity_id
_entity_poly.type
_entity_poly.pdbx_seq_one_letter_code
_entity_poly.pdbx_strand_id
1 'polypeptide(L)'
;MIQTQSYLEVADNSGARRVMCIKVLGGSHRRYARVGDIIKVTVKEAIPRGKVKKGQVMNAVVVRTKKGVRRPDGSVIRFDVNSAVLLNAAGQPIGTRIFGPVTRELRSEQFIKIISLAPEVL
;
A
#
# COMPACT_ATOMS: atom_id res chain seq x y z
N MET A 1 -5.44 7.14 8.19
CA MET A 1 -3.99 7.38 8.25
C MET A 1 -3.29 6.19 8.85
N ILE A 2 -2.08 5.94 8.42
CA ILE A 2 -1.31 4.76 8.81
C ILE A 2 -0.14 5.23 9.68
N GLN A 3 0.05 4.57 10.81
CA GLN A 3 1.19 4.83 11.70
C GLN A 3 1.90 3.52 12.02
N THR A 4 3.00 3.60 12.77
CA THR A 4 3.69 2.40 13.23
C THR A 4 2.72 1.50 14.01
N GLN A 5 2.84 0.19 13.80
CA GLN A 5 1.99 -0.85 14.35
C GLN A 5 0.57 -0.91 13.77
N SER A 6 0.24 -0.10 12.76
CA SER A 6 -1.02 -0.26 12.04
C SER A 6 -0.97 -1.50 11.15
N TYR A 7 -2.08 -2.23 11.09
CA TYR A 7 -2.23 -3.37 10.20
C TYR A 7 -2.90 -2.94 8.90
N LEU A 8 -2.43 -3.51 7.80
CA LEU A 8 -3.01 -3.26 6.48
C LEU A 8 -3.24 -4.58 5.76
N GLU A 9 -4.27 -4.61 4.93
CA GLU A 9 -4.47 -5.72 4.01
C GLU A 9 -3.60 -5.51 2.77
N VAL A 10 -3.15 -6.61 2.17
CA VAL A 10 -2.35 -6.55 0.95
C VAL A 10 -3.28 -6.64 -0.25
N ALA A 11 -3.16 -5.68 -1.16
CA ALA A 11 -4.04 -5.53 -2.31
C ALA A 11 -3.47 -6.13 -3.59
N ASP A 12 -2.47 -7.00 -3.48
CA ASP A 12 -1.86 -7.63 -4.65
C ASP A 12 -1.81 -9.16 -4.52
N ASN A 13 -1.34 -9.82 -5.58
CA ASN A 13 -1.24 -11.27 -5.63
C ASN A 13 0.17 -11.79 -5.28
N SER A 14 0.92 -11.05 -4.48
CA SER A 14 2.26 -11.46 -4.05
C SER A 14 2.26 -12.66 -3.10
N GLY A 15 1.12 -12.94 -2.48
CA GLY A 15 0.97 -14.02 -1.51
C GLY A 15 0.84 -13.55 -0.07
N ALA A 16 1.23 -12.33 0.24
CA ALA A 16 0.97 -11.76 1.56
C ALA A 16 -0.51 -11.38 1.67
N ARG A 17 -1.10 -11.60 2.85
CA ARG A 17 -2.48 -11.23 3.13
C ARG A 17 -2.57 -10.02 4.03
N ARG A 18 -1.68 -9.93 5.01
CA ARG A 18 -1.73 -8.90 6.03
C ARG A 18 -0.32 -8.49 6.43
N VAL A 19 -0.11 -7.19 6.57
CA VAL A 19 1.18 -6.63 6.95
C VAL A 19 1.00 -5.63 8.07
N MET A 20 2.07 -5.39 8.83
CA MET A 20 2.08 -4.37 9.88
C MET A 20 3.11 -3.30 9.54
N CYS A 21 2.71 -2.04 9.63
CA CYS A 21 3.61 -0.92 9.42
C CYS A 21 4.64 -0.85 10.54
N ILE A 22 5.92 -0.88 10.18
CA ILE A 22 7.03 -0.74 11.13
C ILE A 22 7.48 0.71 11.20
N LYS A 23 7.55 1.37 10.04
CA LYS A 23 8.07 2.74 9.95
C LYS A 23 7.43 3.47 8.79
N VAL A 24 7.12 4.75 9.00
CA VAL A 24 6.71 5.64 7.92
C VAL A 24 7.95 6.33 7.37
N LEU A 25 8.23 6.11 6.09
CA LEU A 25 9.40 6.67 5.41
C LEU A 25 9.11 8.09 4.93
N GLY A 26 10.17 8.85 4.66
CA GLY A 26 10.04 10.19 4.09
C GLY A 26 10.41 11.35 5.01
N GLY A 27 11.02 11.06 6.18
CA GLY A 27 11.49 12.10 7.09
C GLY A 27 11.64 11.59 8.51
N SER A 28 12.54 12.23 9.28
CA SER A 28 12.86 11.77 10.63
C SER A 28 11.73 11.96 11.65
N HIS A 29 10.78 12.86 11.39
CA HIS A 29 9.67 13.13 12.29
C HIS A 29 8.30 12.75 11.72
N ARG A 30 8.29 11.98 10.64
CA ARG A 30 7.05 11.61 10.00
C ARG A 30 6.32 10.55 10.81
N ARG A 31 5.08 10.85 11.22
CA ARG A 31 4.27 9.96 12.07
C ARG A 31 3.24 9.17 11.29
N TYR A 32 2.68 9.74 10.22
CA TYR A 32 1.52 9.18 9.53
C TYR A 32 1.79 9.05 8.05
N ALA A 33 1.32 7.96 7.47
CA ALA A 33 1.32 7.73 6.04
C ALA A 33 -0.08 7.94 5.47
N ARG A 34 -0.14 8.49 4.27
CA ARG A 34 -1.36 8.68 3.50
C ARG A 34 -1.28 7.84 2.23
N VAL A 35 -2.35 7.86 1.43
CA VAL A 35 -2.33 7.21 0.12
C VAL A 35 -1.18 7.77 -0.72
N GLY A 36 -0.39 6.87 -1.30
CA GLY A 36 0.78 7.23 -2.09
C GLY A 36 2.09 7.31 -1.31
N ASP A 37 2.05 7.18 0.01
CA ASP A 37 3.25 7.18 0.82
C ASP A 37 3.85 5.78 0.90
N ILE A 38 5.19 5.72 0.97
CA ILE A 38 5.91 4.47 1.13
C ILE A 38 6.15 4.23 2.62
N ILE A 39 5.85 3.01 3.06
CA ILE A 39 6.07 2.57 4.43
C ILE A 39 6.90 1.30 4.44
N LYS A 40 7.56 1.03 5.56
CA LYS A 40 8.23 -0.24 5.79
C LYS A 40 7.30 -1.15 6.57
N VAL A 41 7.12 -2.38 6.11
CA VAL A 41 6.16 -3.32 6.70
C VAL A 41 6.82 -4.67 6.96
N THR A 42 6.22 -5.41 7.90
CA THR A 42 6.54 -6.82 8.10
C THR A 42 5.32 -7.66 7.77
N VAL A 43 5.52 -8.78 7.09
CA VAL A 43 4.44 -9.68 6.70
C VAL A 43 3.99 -10.48 7.91
N LYS A 44 2.71 -10.36 8.29
CA LYS A 44 2.11 -11.06 9.42
C LYS A 44 1.35 -12.31 9.01
N GLU A 45 0.74 -12.30 7.83
CA GLU A 45 0.03 -13.45 7.27
C GLU A 45 0.35 -13.57 5.79
N ALA A 46 0.69 -14.78 5.36
CA ALA A 46 1.00 -15.06 3.96
C ALA A 46 0.56 -16.48 3.60
N ILE A 47 0.26 -16.70 2.32
CA ILE A 47 -0.02 -18.04 1.82
C ILE A 47 1.27 -18.85 1.76
N PRO A 48 1.22 -20.19 1.94
CA PRO A 48 2.44 -21.01 2.04
C PRO A 48 3.35 -20.99 0.82
N ARG A 49 2.82 -20.78 -0.37
CA ARG A 49 3.57 -20.84 -1.64
C ARG A 49 3.65 -19.50 -2.35
N GLY A 50 3.46 -18.39 -1.62
CA GLY A 50 3.54 -17.06 -2.22
C GLY A 50 4.97 -16.60 -2.47
N LYS A 51 5.10 -15.50 -3.19
CA LYS A 51 6.39 -14.84 -3.45
C LYS A 51 7.02 -14.26 -2.20
N VAL A 52 6.22 -14.00 -1.18
CA VAL A 52 6.68 -13.45 0.11
C VAL A 52 6.29 -14.41 1.23
N LYS A 53 7.08 -14.38 2.30
CA LYS A 53 6.91 -15.27 3.44
C LYS A 53 6.61 -14.47 4.69
N LYS A 54 5.93 -15.11 5.65
CA LYS A 54 5.66 -14.52 6.96
C LYS A 54 6.95 -14.10 7.65
N GLY A 55 6.95 -12.92 8.23
CA GLY A 55 8.11 -12.37 8.93
C GLY A 55 9.06 -11.57 8.06
N GLN A 56 8.89 -11.60 6.75
CA GLN A 56 9.72 -10.83 5.83
C GLN A 56 9.45 -9.34 6.00
N VAL A 57 10.51 -8.53 5.89
CA VAL A 57 10.43 -7.06 5.99
C VAL A 57 10.68 -6.47 4.62
N MET A 58 9.81 -5.55 4.20
CA MET A 58 9.92 -4.92 2.88
C MET A 58 9.21 -3.57 2.84
N ASN A 59 9.36 -2.85 1.75
CA ASN A 59 8.66 -1.60 1.53
C ASN A 59 7.28 -1.88 0.90
N ALA A 60 6.35 -0.98 1.16
CA ALA A 60 5.02 -1.03 0.58
C ALA A 60 4.52 0.40 0.35
N VAL A 61 3.60 0.57 -0.59
CA VAL A 61 2.93 1.83 -0.83
C VAL A 61 1.48 1.71 -0.38
N VAL A 62 0.99 2.72 0.32
CA VAL A 62 -0.39 2.75 0.80
C VAL A 62 -1.29 3.13 -0.37
N VAL A 63 -2.26 2.27 -0.70
CA VAL A 63 -3.17 2.49 -1.83
C VAL A 63 -4.59 2.85 -1.41
N ARG A 64 -5.02 2.44 -0.21
CA ARG A 64 -6.33 2.74 0.34
C ARG A 64 -6.23 3.00 1.84
N THR A 65 -7.00 3.97 2.33
CA THR A 65 -7.11 4.22 3.77
C THR A 65 -8.57 4.45 4.15
N LYS A 66 -8.93 4.11 5.38
CA LYS A 66 -10.27 4.38 5.93
C LYS A 66 -10.56 5.87 6.02
N LYS A 67 -9.54 6.67 6.30
CA LYS A 67 -9.68 8.13 6.34
C LYS A 67 -9.92 8.71 4.96
N GLY A 68 -9.35 8.10 3.93
CA GLY A 68 -9.58 8.47 2.54
C GLY A 68 -8.76 9.65 2.07
N VAL A 69 -9.12 10.13 0.90
CA VAL A 69 -8.43 11.20 0.20
C VAL A 69 -9.40 12.34 -0.06
N ARG A 70 -9.01 13.56 0.32
CA ARG A 70 -9.78 14.78 0.03
C ARG A 70 -9.25 15.40 -1.25
N ARG A 71 -10.15 15.72 -2.16
CA ARG A 71 -9.81 16.34 -3.44
C ARG A 71 -10.07 17.85 -3.45
N PRO A 72 -9.43 18.59 -4.36
CA PRO A 72 -9.59 20.04 -4.43
C PRO A 72 -11.02 20.52 -4.66
N ASP A 73 -11.86 19.70 -5.29
CA ASP A 73 -13.26 20.02 -5.55
C ASP A 73 -14.17 19.83 -4.32
N GLY A 74 -13.60 19.39 -3.20
CA GLY A 74 -14.33 19.15 -1.95
C GLY A 74 -14.84 17.72 -1.79
N SER A 75 -14.70 16.86 -2.79
CA SER A 75 -15.10 15.47 -2.67
C SER A 75 -14.10 14.68 -1.84
N VAL A 76 -14.58 13.60 -1.20
CA VAL A 76 -13.76 12.71 -0.38
C VAL A 76 -14.00 11.28 -0.83
N ILE A 77 -12.91 10.55 -1.08
CA ILE A 77 -12.95 9.12 -1.39
C ILE A 77 -12.48 8.36 -0.16
N ARG A 78 -13.34 7.49 0.37
CA ARG A 78 -13.04 6.68 1.56
C ARG A 78 -13.20 5.20 1.23
N PHE A 79 -12.44 4.38 1.96
CA PHE A 79 -12.48 2.93 1.81
C PHE A 79 -12.81 2.26 3.14
N ASP A 80 -13.25 1.01 3.07
CA ASP A 80 -13.60 0.23 4.26
C ASP A 80 -12.38 -0.26 5.04
N VAL A 81 -11.25 -0.43 4.36
CA VAL A 81 -10.02 -0.97 4.95
C VAL A 81 -8.81 -0.18 4.49
N ASN A 82 -7.74 -0.29 5.28
CA ASN A 82 -6.43 0.19 4.88
C ASN A 82 -5.74 -0.89 4.07
N SER A 83 -5.22 -0.54 2.90
CA SER A 83 -4.56 -1.51 2.01
C SER A 83 -3.26 -0.98 1.46
N ALA A 84 -2.33 -1.89 1.20
CA ALA A 84 -1.02 -1.57 0.67
C ALA A 84 -0.63 -2.56 -0.43
N VAL A 85 0.28 -2.12 -1.29
CA VAL A 85 0.88 -2.95 -2.33
C VAL A 85 2.36 -3.10 -2.02
N LEU A 86 2.87 -4.32 -2.02
CA LEU A 86 4.25 -4.61 -1.67
C LEU A 86 5.19 -4.24 -2.82
N LEU A 87 6.34 -3.67 -2.46
CA LEU A 87 7.35 -3.23 -3.41
C LEU A 87 8.65 -4.02 -3.19
N ASN A 88 9.38 -4.25 -4.28
CA ASN A 88 10.71 -4.83 -4.19
C ASN A 88 11.76 -3.73 -3.88
N ALA A 89 13.03 -4.12 -3.83
CA ALA A 89 14.12 -3.18 -3.53
C ALA A 89 14.25 -2.05 -4.56
N ALA A 90 13.81 -2.30 -5.81
CA ALA A 90 13.84 -1.30 -6.88
C ALA A 90 12.63 -0.35 -6.85
N GLY A 91 11.69 -0.54 -5.90
CA GLY A 91 10.50 0.27 -5.81
C GLY A 91 9.38 -0.13 -6.75
N GLN A 92 9.46 -1.30 -7.36
CA GLN A 92 8.44 -1.83 -8.27
C GLN A 92 7.53 -2.82 -7.56
N PRO A 93 6.25 -2.96 -7.97
CA PRO A 93 5.37 -3.95 -7.37
C PRO A 93 5.91 -5.36 -7.54
N ILE A 94 5.81 -6.15 -6.47
CA ILE A 94 6.19 -7.57 -6.50
C ILE A 94 5.13 -8.38 -7.24
N GLY A 95 3.85 -8.07 -6.98
CA GLY A 95 2.75 -8.77 -7.62
C GLY A 95 2.54 -8.32 -9.05
N THR A 96 1.84 -9.17 -9.80
CA THR A 96 1.49 -8.89 -11.20
C THR A 96 0.07 -8.37 -11.34
N ARG A 97 -0.69 -8.32 -10.24
CA ARG A 97 -2.11 -7.98 -10.26
C ARG A 97 -2.48 -7.21 -8.98
N ILE A 98 -3.33 -6.20 -9.13
CA ILE A 98 -3.85 -5.41 -8.02
C ILE A 98 -5.32 -5.73 -7.85
N PHE A 99 -5.76 -5.91 -6.60
CA PHE A 99 -7.16 -6.17 -6.26
C PHE A 99 -7.82 -4.92 -5.74
N GLY A 100 -9.00 -4.62 -6.26
CA GLY A 100 -9.79 -3.48 -5.84
C GLY A 100 -9.30 -2.15 -6.42
N PRO A 101 -10.01 -1.06 -6.11
CA PRO A 101 -9.71 0.25 -6.67
C PRO A 101 -8.46 0.88 -6.05
N VAL A 102 -7.81 1.73 -6.81
CA VAL A 102 -6.77 2.64 -6.32
C VAL A 102 -7.17 4.07 -6.68
N THR A 103 -6.54 5.06 -6.04
CA THR A 103 -6.84 6.45 -6.30
C THR A 103 -5.84 7.05 -7.28
N ARG A 104 -6.26 8.13 -7.97
CA ARG A 104 -5.40 8.85 -8.91
C ARG A 104 -4.20 9.51 -8.26
N GLU A 105 -4.19 9.66 -6.95
CA GLU A 105 -3.08 10.19 -6.19
C GLU A 105 -1.79 9.37 -6.33
N LEU A 106 -1.92 8.11 -6.80
CA LEU A 106 -0.76 7.26 -7.10
C LEU A 106 -0.14 7.55 -8.48
N ARG A 107 -0.67 8.51 -9.22
CA ARG A 107 -0.23 8.82 -10.59
C ARG A 107 1.07 9.65 -10.58
N SER A 108 2.15 9.03 -10.15
CA SER A 108 3.50 9.55 -10.26
C SER A 108 4.35 8.57 -11.05
N GLU A 109 5.50 9.00 -11.56
CA GLU A 109 6.40 8.11 -12.31
C GLU A 109 6.72 6.83 -11.53
N GLN A 110 6.85 6.96 -10.22
CA GLN A 110 7.20 5.86 -9.34
C GLN A 110 6.09 4.80 -9.25
N PHE A 111 4.82 5.20 -9.33
CA PHE A 111 3.69 4.32 -9.10
C PHE A 111 2.80 4.11 -10.32
N ILE A 112 3.22 4.56 -11.49
CA ILE A 112 2.40 4.44 -12.70
C ILE A 112 2.09 2.97 -13.04
N LYS A 113 3.00 2.08 -12.71
CA LYS A 113 2.80 0.64 -12.94
C LYS A 113 1.68 0.09 -12.06
N ILE A 114 1.52 0.60 -10.84
CA ILE A 114 0.43 0.21 -9.95
C ILE A 114 -0.91 0.61 -10.56
N ILE A 115 -1.00 1.83 -11.09
CA ILE A 115 -2.22 2.31 -11.74
C ILE A 115 -2.56 1.45 -12.96
N SER A 116 -1.56 1.06 -13.75
CA SER A 116 -1.79 0.22 -14.93
C SER A 116 -2.26 -1.19 -14.60
N LEU A 117 -1.91 -1.71 -13.43
CA LEU A 117 -2.31 -3.03 -12.97
C LEU A 117 -3.64 -3.03 -12.23
N ALA A 118 -4.13 -1.88 -11.81
CA ALA A 118 -5.35 -1.80 -11.01
C ALA A 118 -6.59 -1.96 -11.90
N PRO A 119 -7.63 -2.67 -11.41
CA PRO A 119 -8.87 -2.84 -12.18
C PRO A 119 -9.70 -1.57 -12.27
N GLU A 120 -9.54 -0.66 -11.32
CA GLU A 120 -10.28 0.60 -11.27
C GLU A 120 -9.45 1.69 -10.63
N VAL A 121 -9.48 2.89 -11.22
CA VAL A 121 -8.76 4.06 -10.70
C VAL A 121 -9.77 5.16 -10.39
N LEU A 122 -9.91 5.47 -9.11
CA LEU A 122 -10.79 6.52 -8.63
C LEU A 122 -10.00 7.81 -8.40
#